data_7d9e5c993957cc4525362110cab1bdac
#
_entry.id   7d9e5c993957cc4525362110cab1bdac
#
_cell.length_a   1.000
_cell.length_b   1.000
_cell.length_c   1.000
_cell.angle_alpha   90.00
_cell.angle_beta   90.00
_cell.angle_gamma   90.00
#
_symmetry.space_group_name_H-M   'P 1'
#
loop_
_entity.id
_entity.type
_entity.pdbx_description
1 polymer ?
#
loop_
_entity_poly.entity_id
_entity_poly.type
_entity_poly.pdbx_seq_one_letter_code
_entity_poly.pdbx_strand_id
1 'polypeptide(L)'
;MSAANYTAEAAFDRGRIARPSALAQRLLNVTLFVTMALSSIAFIEPSPHDALMFVLLTMCVAARVPFDRKLLPLLILTIVWLLGGLMSLVQVGDQQNTIQYAGTSIYLGTAGIMFACLFCEGDLTRLGILRRSYLLAALIATLAGYLGFFHLVPGYQHFLYNERVSATFKDPNVYGPFLIFPLLLLIVGFMTRGLRIGGLIMVAALLGGLFLSFSRGAWLHFALSLVVAVVLLFAVSPDRRMRNRIVLLTVGAVFVAVLLVAALTSIDSVRDILLVRAKAIQPYDVGPGGRFWFQQLALTQILEHPNGLGPFEFSRIFGGQQHDVYMQGFLVYGWLGGAAYMTLVLVTLVIGVRAVLIPTAWQYYLLAAYAAFVGEVAEGFVVDTDHWRHFFLLLGLVWGLTVATINACRRPDYRIGAEAIGISLPVAV
;
A
#
# COMPACT_ATOMS: atom_id res chain seq x y z
N MET A 1 22.81 44.77 11.06
CA MET A 1 21.38 44.34 11.09
C MET A 1 21.28 43.16 12.02
N SER A 2 20.53 43.29 13.11
CA SER A 2 20.56 42.41 14.27
C SER A 2 19.76 41.11 14.02
N ALA A 3 20.22 39.96 14.57
CA ALA A 3 19.55 38.67 14.56
C ALA A 3 18.09 38.71 15.04
N ALA A 4 17.71 39.77 15.79
CA ALA A 4 16.34 39.99 16.24
C ALA A 4 15.34 40.29 15.09
N ASN A 5 15.79 40.85 13.96
CA ASN A 5 14.91 41.12 12.81
C ASN A 5 14.60 39.82 12.01
N TYR A 6 15.51 38.83 11.99
CA TYR A 6 15.28 37.58 11.29
C TYR A 6 14.26 36.68 12.03
N THR A 7 14.23 36.75 13.37
CA THR A 7 13.24 36.01 14.16
C THR A 7 11.84 36.62 14.11
N ALA A 8 11.75 37.95 13.93
CA ALA A 8 10.48 38.66 13.80
C ALA A 8 9.81 38.42 12.43
N GLU A 9 10.58 38.41 11.32
CA GLU A 9 10.03 38.09 9.98
C GLU A 9 9.61 36.62 9.83
N ALA A 10 10.38 35.68 10.39
CA ALA A 10 10.00 34.25 10.40
C ALA A 10 8.79 33.96 11.30
N ALA A 11 8.55 34.79 12.34
CA ALA A 11 7.36 34.71 13.18
C ALA A 11 6.15 35.38 12.51
N PHE A 12 6.38 36.42 11.69
CA PHE A 12 5.31 37.17 11.03
C PHE A 12 4.61 36.39 9.90
N ASP A 13 5.36 35.55 9.18
CA ASP A 13 4.79 34.79 8.04
C ASP A 13 3.98 33.53 8.50
N ARG A 14 4.21 33.05 9.71
CA ARG A 14 3.42 31.95 10.30
C ARG A 14 2.12 32.38 10.99
N GLY A 15 1.94 33.68 11.21
CA GLY A 15 0.82 34.25 11.99
C GLY A 15 -0.48 34.46 11.20
N ARG A 16 -0.49 34.33 9.87
CA ARG A 16 -1.67 34.67 9.04
C ARG A 16 -2.56 33.48 8.60
N ILE A 17 -2.13 32.25 8.76
CA ILE A 17 -3.04 31.12 8.52
C ILE A 17 -3.74 30.82 9.84
N ALA A 18 -5.00 31.25 9.99
CA ALA A 18 -5.81 30.95 11.15
C ALA A 18 -5.74 29.45 11.45
N ARG A 19 -5.35 29.07 12.66
CA ARG A 19 -5.25 27.66 13.06
C ARG A 19 -6.61 26.98 12.80
N PRO A 20 -6.62 25.76 12.23
CA PRO A 20 -7.88 25.04 12.04
C PRO A 20 -8.60 24.89 13.38
N SER A 21 -9.93 24.97 13.37
CA SER A 21 -10.71 24.82 14.59
C SER A 21 -10.49 23.41 15.18
N ALA A 22 -10.51 23.30 16.50
CA ALA A 22 -10.40 22.01 17.18
C ALA A 22 -11.51 21.04 16.72
N LEU A 23 -12.68 21.56 16.37
CA LEU A 23 -13.79 20.79 15.81
C LEU A 23 -13.42 20.20 14.44
N ALA A 24 -12.86 21.02 13.53
CA ALA A 24 -12.45 20.54 12.20
C ALA A 24 -11.40 19.43 12.29
N GLN A 25 -10.43 19.54 13.21
CA GLN A 25 -9.44 18.48 13.45
C GLN A 25 -10.08 17.19 14.03
N ARG A 26 -11.04 17.32 14.94
CA ARG A 26 -11.77 16.17 15.47
C ARG A 26 -12.60 15.49 14.40
N LEU A 27 -13.34 16.24 13.59
CA LEU A 27 -14.13 15.71 12.48
C LEU A 27 -13.23 15.02 11.44
N LEU A 28 -12.10 15.62 11.05
CA LEU A 28 -11.11 14.98 10.18
C LEU A 28 -10.65 13.63 10.73
N ASN A 29 -10.30 13.57 12.02
CA ASN A 29 -9.82 12.35 12.66
C ASN A 29 -10.90 11.26 12.73
N VAL A 30 -12.15 11.64 13.02
CA VAL A 30 -13.30 10.71 13.01
C VAL A 30 -13.56 10.21 11.59
N THR A 31 -13.60 11.11 10.61
CA THR A 31 -13.80 10.75 9.20
C THR A 31 -12.69 9.81 8.72
N LEU A 32 -11.42 10.10 9.04
CA LEU A 32 -10.28 9.21 8.73
C LEU A 32 -10.50 7.81 9.33
N PHE A 33 -10.91 7.74 10.62
CA PHE A 33 -11.17 6.46 11.27
C PHE A 33 -12.26 5.67 10.56
N VAL A 34 -13.41 6.29 10.31
CA VAL A 34 -14.57 5.61 9.68
C VAL A 34 -14.25 5.20 8.24
N THR A 35 -13.63 6.08 7.46
CA THR A 35 -13.22 5.79 6.08
C THR A 35 -12.29 4.57 6.03
N MET A 36 -11.27 4.55 6.89
CA MET A 36 -10.31 3.45 6.89
C MET A 36 -10.87 2.16 7.52
N ALA A 37 -11.80 2.26 8.49
CA ALA A 37 -12.48 1.09 9.05
C ALA A 37 -13.40 0.39 8.03
N LEU A 38 -13.98 1.15 7.11
CA LEU A 38 -14.84 0.62 6.03
C LEU A 38 -14.07 0.30 4.74
N SER A 39 -12.74 0.46 4.72
CA SER A 39 -11.92 0.22 3.52
C SER A 39 -11.91 -1.24 3.06
N SER A 40 -12.27 -2.18 3.93
CA SER A 40 -12.40 -3.59 3.57
C SER A 40 -13.72 -3.93 2.87
N ILE A 41 -14.71 -3.04 2.87
CA ILE A 41 -16.01 -3.30 2.22
C ILE A 41 -15.90 -2.88 0.76
N ALA A 42 -15.53 -3.82 -0.11
CA ALA A 42 -15.19 -3.57 -1.51
C ALA A 42 -15.92 -4.47 -2.52
N PHE A 43 -16.91 -5.27 -2.08
CA PHE A 43 -17.72 -6.13 -2.95
C PHE A 43 -18.80 -5.34 -3.73
N ILE A 44 -19.10 -4.11 -3.32
CA ILE A 44 -20.03 -3.19 -3.99
C ILE A 44 -19.23 -2.02 -4.56
N GLU A 45 -19.53 -1.58 -5.79
CA GLU A 45 -18.93 -0.40 -6.40
C GLU A 45 -20.03 0.56 -6.91
N PRO A 46 -19.95 1.86 -6.55
CA PRO A 46 -18.99 2.45 -5.60
C PRO A 46 -19.19 1.96 -4.18
N SER A 47 -18.11 1.75 -3.46
CA SER A 47 -18.15 1.25 -2.07
C SER A 47 -18.43 2.37 -1.07
N PRO A 48 -18.90 2.04 0.16
CA PRO A 48 -19.03 3.03 1.23
C PRO A 48 -17.73 3.79 1.50
N HIS A 49 -16.58 3.11 1.35
CA HIS A 49 -15.27 3.73 1.45
C HIS A 49 -15.07 4.83 0.41
N ASP A 50 -15.49 4.61 -0.85
CA ASP A 50 -15.31 5.60 -1.92
C ASP A 50 -16.11 6.88 -1.63
N ALA A 51 -17.35 6.74 -1.17
CA ALA A 51 -18.16 7.90 -0.76
C ALA A 51 -17.51 8.67 0.41
N LEU A 52 -17.00 7.95 1.41
CA LEU A 52 -16.33 8.55 2.56
C LEU A 52 -14.99 9.20 2.21
N MET A 53 -14.31 8.76 1.16
CA MET A 53 -13.09 9.41 0.67
C MET A 53 -13.36 10.85 0.18
N PHE A 54 -14.49 11.10 -0.47
CA PHE A 54 -14.89 12.47 -0.82
C PHE A 54 -15.16 13.32 0.41
N VAL A 55 -15.81 12.74 1.45
CA VAL A 55 -15.99 13.43 2.73
C VAL A 55 -14.66 13.70 3.40
N LEU A 56 -13.73 12.71 3.39
CA LEU A 56 -12.40 12.86 3.96
C LEU A 56 -11.60 13.96 3.25
N LEU A 57 -11.66 14.03 1.93
CA LEU A 57 -11.03 15.09 1.14
C LEU A 57 -11.59 16.48 1.53
N THR A 58 -12.91 16.58 1.66
CA THR A 58 -13.57 17.82 2.12
C THR A 58 -13.13 18.21 3.52
N MET A 59 -12.99 17.22 4.43
CA MET A 59 -12.50 17.46 5.79
C MET A 59 -11.02 17.85 5.79
N CYS A 60 -10.19 17.34 4.89
CA CYS A 60 -8.80 17.78 4.73
C CYS A 60 -8.72 19.27 4.36
N VAL A 61 -9.56 19.72 3.44
CA VAL A 61 -9.65 21.15 3.06
C VAL A 61 -10.17 21.99 4.24
N ALA A 62 -11.24 21.57 4.90
CA ALA A 62 -11.83 22.27 6.05
C ALA A 62 -10.85 22.36 7.24
N ALA A 63 -10.10 21.30 7.49
CA ALA A 63 -9.06 21.25 8.51
C ALA A 63 -7.74 21.87 8.07
N ARG A 64 -7.68 22.43 6.86
CA ARG A 64 -6.49 23.09 6.29
C ARG A 64 -5.25 22.21 6.36
N VAL A 65 -5.38 20.93 5.96
CA VAL A 65 -4.24 20.02 5.86
C VAL A 65 -3.22 20.61 4.89
N PRO A 66 -1.95 20.77 5.29
CA PRO A 66 -0.97 21.46 4.47
C PRO A 66 -0.57 20.61 3.24
N PHE A 67 -0.37 21.28 2.12
CA PHE A 67 0.36 20.75 0.98
C PHE A 67 1.82 21.20 1.07
N ASP A 68 2.73 20.29 1.37
CA ASP A 68 4.17 20.59 1.37
C ASP A 68 4.70 20.58 -0.08
N ARG A 69 5.49 21.60 -0.44
CA ARG A 69 6.08 21.74 -1.80
C ARG A 69 6.94 20.53 -2.21
N LYS A 70 7.47 19.79 -1.24
CA LYS A 70 8.22 18.55 -1.51
C LYS A 70 7.36 17.40 -2.06
N LEU A 71 6.02 17.54 -2.02
CA LEU A 71 5.08 16.65 -2.68
C LEU A 71 4.83 17.01 -4.15
N LEU A 72 5.42 18.09 -4.68
CA LEU A 72 5.25 18.47 -6.09
C LEU A 72 5.67 17.36 -7.07
N PRO A 73 6.77 16.61 -6.88
CA PRO A 73 7.09 15.51 -7.79
C PRO A 73 6.01 14.42 -7.83
N LEU A 74 5.42 14.07 -6.66
CA LEU A 74 4.29 13.14 -6.59
C LEU A 74 3.10 13.67 -7.41
N LEU A 75 2.73 14.93 -7.19
CA LEU A 75 1.62 15.58 -7.90
C LEU A 75 1.87 15.61 -9.41
N ILE A 76 3.05 16.04 -9.85
CA ILE A 76 3.40 16.14 -11.27
C ILE A 76 3.37 14.76 -11.94
N LEU A 77 4.02 13.75 -11.35
CA LEU A 77 4.03 12.40 -11.90
C LEU A 77 2.62 11.79 -11.97
N THR A 78 1.79 12.01 -10.95
CA THR A 78 0.39 11.58 -10.96
C THR A 78 -0.41 12.29 -12.06
N ILE A 79 -0.24 13.59 -12.24
CA ILE A 79 -0.92 14.34 -13.32
C ILE A 79 -0.47 13.83 -14.69
N VAL A 80 0.83 13.63 -14.92
CA VAL A 80 1.36 13.15 -16.21
C VAL A 80 0.85 11.73 -16.50
N TRP A 81 0.81 10.84 -15.49
CA TRP A 81 0.22 9.52 -15.62
C TRP A 81 -1.26 9.60 -16.05
N LEU A 82 -2.07 10.40 -15.36
CA LEU A 82 -3.49 10.58 -15.67
C LEU A 82 -3.73 11.25 -17.02
N LEU A 83 -2.90 12.21 -17.43
CA LEU A 83 -2.97 12.83 -18.76
C LEU A 83 -2.74 11.80 -19.87
N GLY A 84 -1.77 10.88 -19.71
CA GLY A 84 -1.58 9.77 -20.62
C GLY A 84 -2.86 8.93 -20.79
N GLY A 85 -3.54 8.62 -19.66
CA GLY A 85 -4.82 7.92 -19.68
C GLY A 85 -5.93 8.68 -20.40
N LEU A 86 -6.04 9.99 -20.18
CA LEU A 86 -7.02 10.82 -20.89
C LEU A 86 -6.75 10.88 -22.39
N MET A 87 -5.48 10.92 -22.82
CA MET A 87 -5.10 10.88 -24.24
C MET A 87 -5.50 9.55 -24.90
N SER A 88 -5.32 8.43 -24.22
CA SER A 88 -5.69 7.11 -24.75
C SER A 88 -7.21 6.93 -24.90
N LEU A 89 -8.00 7.59 -24.06
CA LEU A 89 -9.48 7.53 -24.13
C LEU A 89 -10.04 8.01 -25.48
N VAL A 90 -9.37 8.93 -26.16
CA VAL A 90 -9.82 9.46 -27.46
C VAL A 90 -9.88 8.34 -28.51
N GLN A 91 -9.17 7.24 -28.32
CA GLN A 91 -9.08 6.14 -29.28
C GLN A 91 -10.07 4.99 -29.01
N VAL A 92 -10.79 5.04 -27.88
CA VAL A 92 -11.59 3.90 -27.42
C VAL A 92 -13.07 4.08 -27.78
N GLY A 93 -13.67 3.05 -28.43
CA GLY A 93 -15.03 3.09 -28.93
C GLY A 93 -16.11 2.87 -27.87
N ASP A 94 -15.89 2.04 -26.87
CA ASP A 94 -16.83 1.84 -25.75
C ASP A 94 -16.54 2.86 -24.64
N GLN A 95 -17.50 3.72 -24.42
CA GLN A 95 -17.26 4.93 -23.66
C GLN A 95 -17.57 4.75 -22.16
N GLN A 96 -18.54 3.92 -21.79
CA GLN A 96 -19.00 3.90 -20.40
C GLN A 96 -18.01 3.24 -19.45
N ASN A 97 -17.58 2.02 -19.73
CA ASN A 97 -16.62 1.30 -18.87
C ASN A 97 -15.26 1.98 -18.85
N THR A 98 -14.85 2.56 -19.97
CA THR A 98 -13.59 3.26 -20.14
C THR A 98 -13.57 4.58 -19.36
N ILE A 99 -14.66 5.33 -19.39
CA ILE A 99 -14.82 6.56 -18.60
C ILE A 99 -14.79 6.23 -17.10
N GLN A 100 -15.47 5.15 -16.69
CA GLN A 100 -15.43 4.70 -15.30
C GLN A 100 -14.02 4.32 -14.87
N TYR A 101 -13.27 3.60 -15.72
CA TYR A 101 -11.87 3.25 -15.47
C TYR A 101 -11.01 4.49 -15.24
N ALA A 102 -11.08 5.49 -16.14
CA ALA A 102 -10.36 6.74 -16.01
C ALA A 102 -10.77 7.53 -14.76
N GLY A 103 -12.05 7.58 -14.46
CA GLY A 103 -12.59 8.19 -13.24
C GLY A 103 -12.02 7.53 -11.97
N THR A 104 -11.91 6.20 -11.96
CA THR A 104 -11.28 5.44 -10.86
C THR A 104 -9.81 5.77 -10.73
N SER A 105 -9.07 5.88 -11.85
CA SER A 105 -7.64 6.27 -11.83
C SER A 105 -7.45 7.68 -11.25
N ILE A 106 -8.29 8.66 -11.65
CA ILE A 106 -8.26 10.02 -11.12
C ILE A 106 -8.57 10.02 -9.61
N TYR A 107 -9.58 9.29 -9.20
CA TYR A 107 -9.96 9.12 -7.80
C TYR A 107 -8.81 8.56 -6.96
N LEU A 108 -8.19 7.47 -7.41
CA LEU A 108 -7.11 6.80 -6.68
C LEU A 108 -5.83 7.65 -6.65
N GLY A 109 -5.45 8.29 -7.76
CA GLY A 109 -4.33 9.22 -7.78
C GLY A 109 -4.51 10.40 -6.82
N THR A 110 -5.74 10.96 -6.78
CA THR A 110 -6.11 12.01 -5.81
C THR A 110 -6.04 11.50 -4.38
N ALA A 111 -6.50 10.27 -4.11
CA ALA A 111 -6.41 9.65 -2.80
C ALA A 111 -4.96 9.49 -2.33
N GLY A 112 -4.04 9.06 -3.21
CA GLY A 112 -2.61 8.96 -2.90
C GLY A 112 -2.01 10.31 -2.47
N ILE A 113 -2.30 11.38 -3.23
CA ILE A 113 -1.86 12.74 -2.89
C ILE A 113 -2.47 13.20 -1.56
N MET A 114 -3.77 12.95 -1.33
CA MET A 114 -4.44 13.30 -0.08
C MET A 114 -3.81 12.59 1.12
N PHE A 115 -3.52 11.30 1.03
CA PHE A 115 -2.82 10.58 2.10
C PHE A 115 -1.41 11.13 2.32
N ALA A 116 -0.67 11.47 1.26
CA ALA A 116 0.64 12.11 1.40
C ALA A 116 0.53 13.44 2.18
N CYS A 117 -0.46 14.28 1.88
CA CYS A 117 -0.71 15.52 2.63
C CYS A 117 -1.08 15.24 4.10
N LEU A 118 -1.97 14.26 4.36
CA LEU A 118 -2.41 13.91 5.70
C LEU A 118 -1.27 13.51 6.64
N PHE A 119 -0.22 12.91 6.10
CA PHE A 119 0.89 12.36 6.87
C PHE A 119 2.22 13.12 6.71
N CYS A 120 2.28 14.21 5.92
CA CYS A 120 3.51 14.97 5.68
C CYS A 120 4.05 15.73 6.91
N GLU A 121 3.29 15.80 7.98
CA GLU A 121 3.73 16.36 9.28
C GLU A 121 4.20 15.30 10.28
N GLY A 122 4.01 14.00 9.97
CA GLY A 122 4.37 12.90 10.87
C GLY A 122 3.49 12.82 12.12
N ASP A 123 2.22 13.23 12.03
CA ASP A 123 1.27 13.25 13.16
C ASP A 123 1.01 11.82 13.68
N LEU A 124 1.56 11.52 14.85
CA LEU A 124 1.42 10.21 15.52
C LEU A 124 -0.02 9.90 15.92
N THR A 125 -0.85 10.92 16.14
CA THR A 125 -2.27 10.73 16.45
C THR A 125 -3.00 10.17 15.24
N ARG A 126 -2.80 10.78 14.05
CA ARG A 126 -3.39 10.29 12.80
C ARG A 126 -2.85 8.93 12.40
N LEU A 127 -1.54 8.68 12.58
CA LEU A 127 -0.95 7.35 12.36
C LEU A 127 -1.53 6.30 13.32
N GLY A 128 -1.77 6.65 14.57
CA GLY A 128 -2.45 5.81 15.54
C GLY A 128 -3.91 5.50 15.16
N ILE A 129 -4.63 6.48 14.61
CA ILE A 129 -5.98 6.34 14.09
C ILE A 129 -5.97 5.38 12.89
N LEU A 130 -5.13 5.66 11.89
CA LEU A 130 -4.96 4.79 10.72
C LEU A 130 -4.69 3.33 11.12
N ARG A 131 -3.74 3.12 12.04
CA ARG A 131 -3.42 1.77 12.50
C ARG A 131 -4.63 1.06 13.09
N ARG A 132 -5.40 1.73 13.97
CA ARG A 132 -6.55 1.12 14.65
C ARG A 132 -7.69 0.82 13.66
N SER A 133 -8.02 1.78 12.80
CA SER A 133 -9.10 1.62 11.82
C SER A 133 -8.77 0.59 10.75
N TYR A 134 -7.52 0.56 10.26
CA TYR A 134 -7.11 -0.42 9.27
C TYR A 134 -7.01 -1.84 9.84
N LEU A 135 -6.55 -2.00 11.09
CA LEU A 135 -6.61 -3.29 11.80
C LEU A 135 -8.05 -3.75 12.02
N LEU A 136 -8.98 -2.83 12.32
CA LEU A 136 -10.41 -3.15 12.42
C LEU A 136 -10.97 -3.61 11.07
N ALA A 137 -10.65 -2.89 9.99
CA ALA A 137 -11.05 -3.28 8.63
C ALA A 137 -10.53 -4.68 8.26
N ALA A 138 -9.24 -4.95 8.54
CA ALA A 138 -8.64 -6.25 8.28
C ALA A 138 -9.30 -7.38 9.10
N LEU A 139 -9.65 -7.10 10.36
CA LEU A 139 -10.37 -8.06 11.21
C LEU A 139 -11.78 -8.34 10.68
N ILE A 140 -12.53 -7.30 10.28
CA ILE A 140 -13.87 -7.45 9.69
C ILE A 140 -13.80 -8.33 8.43
N ALA A 141 -12.86 -8.02 7.52
CA ALA A 141 -12.68 -8.82 6.31
C ALA A 141 -12.31 -10.28 6.63
N THR A 142 -11.37 -10.49 7.54
CA THR A 142 -10.93 -11.84 7.91
C THR A 142 -12.05 -12.65 8.56
N LEU A 143 -12.83 -12.06 9.46
CA LEU A 143 -13.99 -12.72 10.06
C LEU A 143 -15.04 -13.07 9.01
N ALA A 144 -15.37 -12.15 8.10
CA ALA A 144 -16.25 -12.44 6.97
C ALA A 144 -15.73 -13.59 6.09
N GLY A 145 -14.43 -13.60 5.82
CA GLY A 145 -13.76 -14.68 5.09
C GLY A 145 -13.89 -16.03 5.79
N TYR A 146 -13.72 -16.09 7.11
CA TYR A 146 -13.90 -17.32 7.88
C TYR A 146 -15.36 -17.77 7.91
N LEU A 147 -16.31 -16.85 8.10
CA LEU A 147 -17.74 -17.17 8.04
C LEU A 147 -18.12 -17.78 6.68
N GLY A 148 -17.51 -17.25 5.60
CA GLY A 148 -17.66 -17.79 4.26
C GLY A 148 -17.05 -19.17 4.09
N PHE A 149 -15.77 -19.32 4.44
CA PHE A 149 -15.00 -20.54 4.21
C PHE A 149 -15.54 -21.76 5.00
N PHE A 150 -15.97 -21.54 6.24
CA PHE A 150 -16.52 -22.59 7.08
C PHE A 150 -18.05 -22.73 6.93
N HIS A 151 -18.66 -22.03 5.97
CA HIS A 151 -20.11 -22.09 5.68
C HIS A 151 -21.00 -21.80 6.90
N LEU A 152 -20.56 -20.86 7.76
CA LEU A 152 -21.21 -20.59 9.05
C LEU A 152 -22.43 -19.67 8.96
N VAL A 153 -22.67 -19.04 7.79
CA VAL A 153 -23.77 -18.10 7.58
C VAL A 153 -24.50 -18.40 6.28
N PRO A 154 -25.83 -18.13 6.20
CA PRO A 154 -26.54 -18.14 4.93
C PRO A 154 -25.91 -17.12 3.96
N GLY A 155 -25.79 -17.46 2.69
CA GLY A 155 -25.16 -16.61 1.69
C GLY A 155 -23.63 -16.58 1.76
N TYR A 156 -23.00 -17.56 2.39
CA TYR A 156 -21.53 -17.69 2.52
C TYR A 156 -20.79 -17.60 1.18
N GLN A 157 -21.48 -17.94 0.07
CA GLN A 157 -20.91 -17.86 -1.29
C GLN A 157 -20.45 -16.46 -1.68
N HIS A 158 -21.06 -15.40 -1.09
CA HIS A 158 -20.67 -14.02 -1.34
C HIS A 158 -19.28 -13.67 -0.83
N PHE A 159 -18.72 -14.47 0.09
CA PHE A 159 -17.38 -14.28 0.65
C PHE A 159 -16.32 -15.16 -0.05
N LEU A 160 -16.73 -15.92 -1.08
CA LEU A 160 -15.88 -16.84 -1.82
C LEU A 160 -15.86 -16.49 -3.30
N TYR A 161 -14.72 -16.72 -3.92
CA TYR A 161 -14.56 -16.68 -5.37
C TYR A 161 -13.86 -17.96 -5.83
N ASN A 162 -14.57 -18.82 -6.55
CA ASN A 162 -14.06 -20.15 -6.94
C ASN A 162 -13.42 -20.91 -5.75
N GLU A 163 -14.17 -21.06 -4.68
CA GLU A 163 -13.79 -21.74 -3.42
C GLU A 163 -12.61 -21.09 -2.65
N ARG A 164 -12.10 -19.97 -3.14
CA ARG A 164 -11.08 -19.15 -2.49
C ARG A 164 -11.74 -18.06 -1.66
N VAL A 165 -11.14 -17.71 -0.52
CA VAL A 165 -11.67 -16.61 0.29
C VAL A 165 -11.38 -15.27 -0.38
N SER A 166 -12.43 -14.57 -0.81
CA SER A 166 -12.41 -13.17 -1.23
C SER A 166 -12.89 -12.23 -0.11
N ALA A 167 -13.48 -12.79 0.94
CA ALA A 167 -14.02 -12.06 2.08
C ALA A 167 -15.00 -10.95 1.63
N THR A 168 -14.74 -9.72 2.01
CA THR A 168 -15.54 -8.55 1.63
C THR A 168 -15.01 -7.85 0.37
N PHE A 169 -14.17 -8.53 -0.42
CA PHE A 169 -13.64 -8.07 -1.70
C PHE A 169 -14.22 -8.88 -2.86
N LYS A 170 -14.08 -8.38 -4.08
CA LYS A 170 -14.50 -9.10 -5.30
C LYS A 170 -13.51 -10.21 -5.68
N ASP A 171 -12.22 -10.05 -5.31
CA ASP A 171 -11.14 -10.93 -5.73
C ASP A 171 -10.23 -11.30 -4.55
N PRO A 172 -9.90 -12.61 -4.36
CA PRO A 172 -8.90 -13.06 -3.40
C PRO A 172 -7.51 -12.44 -3.58
N ASN A 173 -7.17 -12.08 -4.83
CA ASN A 173 -5.89 -11.44 -5.14
C ASN A 173 -5.82 -9.97 -4.67
N VAL A 174 -6.95 -9.36 -4.31
CA VAL A 174 -7.01 -8.04 -3.66
C VAL A 174 -7.12 -8.19 -2.15
N TYR A 175 -7.90 -9.18 -1.68
CA TYR A 175 -8.08 -9.45 -0.25
C TYR A 175 -6.78 -9.84 0.45
N GLY A 176 -6.01 -10.76 -0.14
CA GLY A 176 -4.73 -11.20 0.44
C GLY A 176 -3.76 -10.04 0.68
N PRO A 177 -3.38 -9.26 -0.35
CA PRO A 177 -2.50 -8.10 -0.23
C PRO A 177 -2.99 -7.04 0.76
N PHE A 178 -4.30 -6.79 0.84
CA PHE A 178 -4.88 -5.87 1.81
C PHE A 178 -4.52 -6.21 3.27
N LEU A 179 -4.33 -7.49 3.60
CA LEU A 179 -3.96 -7.94 4.96
C LEU A 179 -2.48 -7.71 5.31
N ILE A 180 -1.60 -7.43 4.32
CA ILE A 180 -0.15 -7.42 4.53
C ILE A 180 0.29 -6.22 5.36
N PHE A 181 -0.18 -5.02 5.03
CA PHE A 181 0.20 -3.82 5.80
C PHE A 181 -0.19 -3.92 7.29
N PRO A 182 -1.43 -4.29 7.69
CA PRO A 182 -1.77 -4.47 9.09
C PRO A 182 -0.99 -5.60 9.77
N LEU A 183 -0.66 -6.69 9.05
CA LEU A 183 0.23 -7.73 9.55
C LEU A 183 1.62 -7.17 9.88
N LEU A 184 2.22 -6.41 8.98
CA LEU A 184 3.53 -5.79 9.21
C LEU A 184 3.52 -4.79 10.35
N LEU A 185 2.45 -3.99 10.51
CA LEU A 185 2.30 -3.10 11.68
C LEU A 185 2.30 -3.86 13.02
N LEU A 186 1.69 -5.04 13.06
CA LEU A 186 1.69 -5.91 14.25
C LEU A 186 3.06 -6.55 14.47
N ILE A 187 3.66 -7.12 13.42
CA ILE A 187 4.95 -7.83 13.50
C ILE A 187 6.07 -6.86 13.89
N VAL A 188 6.17 -5.70 13.24
CA VAL A 188 7.11 -4.64 13.61
C VAL A 188 6.86 -4.17 15.06
N GLY A 189 5.59 -4.06 15.46
CA GLY A 189 5.21 -3.77 16.83
C GLY A 189 5.72 -4.82 17.83
N PHE A 190 5.65 -6.11 17.52
CA PHE A 190 6.20 -7.18 18.36
C PHE A 190 7.72 -7.13 18.49
N MET A 191 8.39 -6.91 17.36
CA MET A 191 9.85 -6.83 17.33
C MET A 191 10.37 -5.61 18.13
N THR A 192 9.61 -4.51 18.16
CA THR A 192 10.03 -3.26 18.82
C THR A 192 9.56 -3.14 20.27
N ARG A 193 8.29 -3.47 20.55
CA ARG A 193 7.64 -3.20 21.84
C ARG A 193 7.39 -4.47 22.68
N GLY A 194 7.48 -5.65 22.08
CA GLY A 194 7.22 -6.93 22.70
C GLY A 194 5.89 -7.57 22.33
N LEU A 195 5.83 -8.87 22.58
CA LEU A 195 4.66 -9.70 22.28
C LEU A 195 3.50 -9.33 23.22
N ARG A 196 2.28 -9.29 22.64
CA ARG A 196 1.02 -9.12 23.36
C ARG A 196 0.06 -10.18 22.86
N ILE A 197 -0.60 -10.90 23.77
CA ILE A 197 -1.49 -12.02 23.45
C ILE A 197 -2.56 -11.62 22.43
N GLY A 198 -3.28 -10.51 22.65
CA GLY A 198 -4.29 -10.04 21.69
C GLY A 198 -3.72 -9.73 20.29
N GLY A 199 -2.48 -9.24 20.24
CA GLY A 199 -1.78 -9.04 18.97
C GLY A 199 -1.41 -10.36 18.30
N LEU A 200 -0.99 -11.38 19.05
CA LEU A 200 -0.68 -12.72 18.51
C LEU A 200 -1.93 -13.38 17.91
N ILE A 201 -3.06 -13.30 18.61
CA ILE A 201 -4.35 -13.80 18.12
C ILE A 201 -4.71 -13.07 16.80
N MET A 202 -4.53 -11.75 16.76
CA MET A 202 -4.79 -10.97 15.55
C MET A 202 -3.87 -11.39 14.39
N VAL A 203 -2.56 -11.54 14.63
CA VAL A 203 -1.62 -12.01 13.59
C VAL A 203 -2.01 -13.39 13.10
N ALA A 204 -2.32 -14.32 13.99
CA ALA A 204 -2.76 -15.66 13.61
C ALA A 204 -4.04 -15.63 12.75
N ALA A 205 -5.02 -14.82 13.14
CA ALA A 205 -6.25 -14.63 12.37
C ALA A 205 -5.98 -14.07 10.97
N LEU A 206 -5.20 -12.96 10.88
CA LEU A 206 -4.89 -12.34 9.60
C LEU A 206 -4.04 -13.25 8.69
N LEU A 207 -3.08 -13.99 9.25
CA LEU A 207 -2.28 -14.98 8.49
C LEU A 207 -3.15 -16.12 7.98
N GLY A 208 -4.09 -16.62 8.78
CA GLY A 208 -5.05 -17.61 8.33
C GLY A 208 -5.92 -17.09 7.18
N GLY A 209 -6.42 -15.84 7.28
CA GLY A 209 -7.16 -15.18 6.19
C GLY A 209 -6.32 -15.04 4.91
N LEU A 210 -5.06 -14.59 5.04
CA LEU A 210 -4.12 -14.49 3.94
C LEU A 210 -3.86 -15.87 3.28
N PHE A 211 -3.69 -16.91 4.08
CA PHE A 211 -3.49 -18.27 3.60
C PHE A 211 -4.72 -18.77 2.83
N LEU A 212 -5.93 -18.60 3.38
CA LEU A 212 -7.20 -19.04 2.77
C LEU A 212 -7.60 -18.22 1.53
N SER A 213 -6.93 -17.10 1.25
CA SER A 213 -7.09 -16.42 -0.05
C SER A 213 -6.60 -17.29 -1.21
N PHE A 214 -5.74 -18.27 -0.95
CA PHE A 214 -5.07 -19.09 -1.95
C PHE A 214 -4.43 -18.28 -3.09
N SER A 215 -4.03 -17.04 -2.80
CA SER A 215 -3.32 -16.18 -3.73
C SER A 215 -1.82 -16.36 -3.59
N ARG A 216 -1.19 -16.96 -4.60
CA ARG A 216 0.28 -17.12 -4.64
C ARG A 216 0.99 -15.76 -4.66
N GLY A 217 0.42 -14.81 -5.41
CA GLY A 217 0.92 -13.42 -5.46
C GLY A 217 0.96 -12.82 -4.06
N ALA A 218 -0.16 -12.88 -3.31
CA ALA A 218 -0.24 -12.37 -1.95
C ALA A 218 0.72 -13.06 -0.97
N TRP A 219 0.95 -14.37 -1.12
CA TRP A 219 1.91 -15.09 -0.27
C TRP A 219 3.35 -14.64 -0.53
N LEU A 220 3.72 -14.49 -1.82
CA LEU A 220 5.05 -13.99 -2.21
C LEU A 220 5.23 -12.53 -1.82
N HIS A 221 4.20 -11.71 -2.01
CA HIS A 221 4.17 -10.32 -1.53
C HIS A 221 4.43 -10.27 -0.02
N PHE A 222 3.68 -11.04 0.79
CA PHE A 222 3.89 -11.07 2.23
C PHE A 222 5.30 -11.53 2.61
N ALA A 223 5.80 -12.60 1.97
CA ALA A 223 7.14 -13.11 2.24
C ALA A 223 8.23 -12.07 1.93
N LEU A 224 8.16 -11.42 0.77
CA LEU A 224 9.09 -10.36 0.39
C LEU A 224 8.98 -9.17 1.34
N SER A 225 7.77 -8.70 1.63
CA SER A 225 7.53 -7.61 2.56
C SER A 225 8.05 -7.89 3.95
N LEU A 226 7.89 -9.13 4.44
CA LEU A 226 8.42 -9.55 5.74
C LEU A 226 9.95 -9.53 5.75
N VAL A 227 10.59 -10.05 4.71
CA VAL A 227 12.06 -10.01 4.56
C VAL A 227 12.57 -8.58 4.57
N VAL A 228 11.96 -7.70 3.75
CA VAL A 228 12.31 -6.26 3.70
C VAL A 228 12.12 -5.61 5.07
N ALA A 229 10.99 -5.87 5.74
CA ALA A 229 10.72 -5.31 7.06
C ALA A 229 11.75 -5.77 8.10
N VAL A 230 12.09 -7.06 8.14
CA VAL A 230 13.08 -7.61 9.08
C VAL A 230 14.48 -7.05 8.82
N VAL A 231 14.92 -7.01 7.56
CA VAL A 231 16.23 -6.47 7.17
C VAL A 231 16.34 -4.99 7.54
N LEU A 232 15.35 -4.18 7.17
CA LEU A 232 15.36 -2.75 7.51
C LEU A 232 15.28 -2.54 9.01
N LEU A 233 14.42 -3.28 9.72
CA LEU A 233 14.30 -3.17 11.16
C LEU A 233 15.61 -3.54 11.88
N PHE A 234 16.31 -4.58 11.41
CA PHE A 234 17.62 -4.96 11.92
C PHE A 234 18.65 -3.85 11.66
N ALA A 235 18.66 -3.27 10.45
CA ALA A 235 19.57 -2.19 10.08
C ALA A 235 19.37 -0.92 10.92
N VAL A 236 18.11 -0.53 11.20
CA VAL A 236 17.82 0.68 11.99
C VAL A 236 17.79 0.43 13.51
N SER A 237 18.01 -0.80 13.96
CA SER A 237 17.98 -1.13 15.39
C SER A 237 19.17 -0.55 16.13
N PRO A 238 18.94 0.28 17.18
CA PRO A 238 19.99 1.02 17.85
C PRO A 238 20.90 0.12 18.73
N ASP A 239 20.36 -0.93 19.31
CA ASP A 239 21.06 -1.73 20.31
C ASP A 239 21.07 -3.26 20.01
N ARG A 240 22.03 -3.97 20.66
CA ARG A 240 22.16 -5.44 20.54
C ARG A 240 20.92 -6.19 21.05
N ARG A 241 20.22 -5.67 22.07
CA ARG A 241 19.05 -6.37 22.63
C ARG A 241 17.93 -6.42 21.62
N MET A 242 17.70 -5.31 20.94
CA MET A 242 16.68 -5.24 19.90
C MET A 242 17.06 -6.14 18.71
N ARG A 243 18.32 -6.12 18.24
CA ARG A 243 18.81 -7.00 17.17
C ARG A 243 18.65 -8.47 17.53
N ASN A 244 19.07 -8.88 18.74
CA ASN A 244 18.91 -10.25 19.21
C ASN A 244 17.43 -10.68 19.28
N ARG A 245 16.55 -9.78 19.69
CA ARG A 245 15.10 -10.02 19.71
C ARG A 245 14.56 -10.22 18.30
N ILE A 246 14.96 -9.39 17.32
CA ILE A 246 14.56 -9.53 15.92
C ILE A 246 14.98 -10.91 15.40
N VAL A 247 16.27 -11.28 15.60
CA VAL A 247 16.78 -12.59 15.18
C VAL A 247 16.01 -13.72 15.85
N LEU A 248 15.82 -13.68 17.17
CA LEU A 248 15.12 -14.73 17.91
C LEU A 248 13.68 -14.90 17.43
N LEU A 249 12.95 -13.80 17.27
CA LEU A 249 11.56 -13.85 16.81
C LEU A 249 11.47 -14.30 15.34
N THR A 250 12.42 -13.91 14.50
CA THR A 250 12.45 -14.35 13.09
C THR A 250 12.77 -15.84 13.00
N VAL A 251 13.79 -16.31 13.70
CA VAL A 251 14.15 -17.75 13.73
C VAL A 251 13.01 -18.57 14.33
N GLY A 252 12.40 -18.11 15.43
CA GLY A 252 11.24 -18.76 16.04
C GLY A 252 10.04 -18.82 15.10
N ALA A 253 9.74 -17.73 14.39
CA ALA A 253 8.66 -17.69 13.41
C ALA A 253 8.90 -18.64 12.22
N VAL A 254 10.12 -18.67 11.70
CA VAL A 254 10.52 -19.61 10.63
C VAL A 254 10.39 -21.06 11.11
N PHE A 255 10.88 -21.36 12.33
CA PHE A 255 10.76 -22.70 12.92
C PHE A 255 9.30 -23.14 13.06
N VAL A 256 8.43 -22.26 13.60
CA VAL A 256 7.00 -22.54 13.71
C VAL A 256 6.37 -22.71 12.32
N ALA A 257 6.73 -21.90 11.34
CA ALA A 257 6.22 -22.03 9.98
C ALA A 257 6.61 -23.37 9.35
N VAL A 258 7.86 -23.81 9.53
CA VAL A 258 8.33 -25.13 9.04
C VAL A 258 7.55 -26.26 9.72
N LEU A 259 7.35 -26.21 11.04
CA LEU A 259 6.54 -27.21 11.75
C LEU A 259 5.08 -27.25 11.27
N LEU A 260 4.48 -26.08 11.06
CA LEU A 260 3.11 -25.98 10.53
C LEU A 260 3.00 -26.57 9.12
N VAL A 261 3.94 -26.25 8.23
CA VAL A 261 3.97 -26.82 6.88
C VAL A 261 4.15 -28.34 6.96
N ALA A 262 5.07 -28.84 7.80
CA ALA A 262 5.28 -30.27 8.00
C ALA A 262 3.99 -30.97 8.53
N ALA A 263 3.30 -30.35 9.50
CA ALA A 263 2.06 -30.87 10.04
C ALA A 263 0.92 -30.86 8.99
N LEU A 264 0.80 -29.78 8.21
CA LEU A 264 -0.21 -29.66 7.16
C LEU A 264 0.03 -30.64 6.02
N THR A 265 1.27 -30.89 5.65
CA THR A 265 1.64 -31.87 4.60
C THR A 265 1.48 -33.32 5.04
N SER A 266 1.27 -33.59 6.34
CA SER A 266 0.90 -34.92 6.85
C SER A 266 -0.55 -35.28 6.53
N ILE A 267 -1.38 -34.31 6.15
CA ILE A 267 -2.78 -34.50 5.74
C ILE A 267 -2.81 -34.58 4.21
N ASP A 268 -3.14 -35.76 3.64
CA ASP A 268 -3.04 -35.98 2.20
C ASP A 268 -3.81 -34.95 1.36
N SER A 269 -5.04 -34.61 1.73
CA SER A 269 -5.86 -33.64 1.02
C SER A 269 -5.24 -32.22 1.01
N VAL A 270 -4.60 -31.84 2.11
CA VAL A 270 -3.92 -30.53 2.22
C VAL A 270 -2.59 -30.52 1.45
N ARG A 271 -1.84 -31.63 1.55
CA ARG A 271 -0.59 -31.80 0.81
C ARG A 271 -0.81 -31.68 -0.69
N ASP A 272 -1.83 -32.33 -1.24
CA ASP A 272 -2.11 -32.28 -2.69
C ASP A 272 -2.47 -30.87 -3.15
N ILE A 273 -3.28 -30.15 -2.39
CA ILE A 273 -3.58 -28.73 -2.67
C ILE A 273 -2.31 -27.89 -2.60
N LEU A 274 -1.48 -28.06 -1.57
CA LEU A 274 -0.23 -27.31 -1.42
C LEU A 274 0.74 -27.59 -2.55
N LEU A 275 0.92 -28.86 -2.96
CA LEU A 275 1.80 -29.24 -4.06
C LEU A 275 1.33 -28.67 -5.40
N VAL A 276 0.03 -28.64 -5.66
CA VAL A 276 -0.52 -28.00 -6.86
C VAL A 276 -0.27 -26.50 -6.82
N ARG A 277 -0.49 -25.84 -5.68
CA ARG A 277 -0.32 -24.39 -5.54
C ARG A 277 1.14 -23.95 -5.45
N ALA A 278 2.04 -24.80 -4.95
CA ALA A 278 3.47 -24.49 -4.85
C ALA A 278 4.21 -24.51 -6.21
N LYS A 279 3.61 -25.04 -7.27
CA LYS A 279 4.20 -24.98 -8.61
C LYS A 279 4.31 -23.52 -9.06
N ALA A 280 5.53 -23.07 -9.34
CA ALA A 280 5.79 -21.70 -9.78
C ALA A 280 5.09 -21.38 -11.12
N ILE A 281 5.06 -22.36 -12.04
CA ILE A 281 4.43 -22.24 -13.36
C ILE A 281 3.24 -23.21 -13.39
N GLN A 282 2.08 -22.69 -13.78
CA GLN A 282 0.85 -23.47 -13.95
C GLN A 282 0.55 -23.68 -15.44
N PRO A 283 -0.25 -24.68 -15.81
CA PRO A 283 -0.64 -24.90 -17.21
C PRO A 283 -1.28 -23.66 -17.86
N TYR A 284 -1.96 -22.84 -17.09
CA TYR A 284 -2.58 -21.60 -17.57
C TYR A 284 -1.60 -20.41 -17.68
N ASP A 285 -0.33 -20.57 -17.28
CA ASP A 285 0.69 -19.52 -17.43
C ASP A 285 1.43 -19.66 -18.77
N VAL A 286 1.44 -20.85 -19.38
CA VAL A 286 2.23 -21.18 -20.57
C VAL A 286 1.37 -21.58 -21.78
N GLY A 287 1.93 -21.43 -22.99
CA GLY A 287 1.26 -21.77 -24.25
C GLY A 287 0.32 -20.67 -24.78
N PRO A 288 -0.30 -20.88 -25.94
CA PRO A 288 -1.24 -19.95 -26.55
C PRO A 288 -2.43 -19.69 -25.59
N GLY A 289 -2.69 -18.40 -25.29
CA GLY A 289 -3.71 -18.01 -24.31
C GLY A 289 -3.25 -18.04 -22.85
N GLY A 290 -2.01 -18.41 -22.56
CA GLY A 290 -1.42 -18.33 -21.24
C GLY A 290 -0.91 -16.92 -20.91
N ARG A 291 -0.62 -16.66 -19.61
CA ARG A 291 -0.16 -15.36 -19.12
C ARG A 291 1.07 -14.85 -19.88
N PHE A 292 2.12 -15.66 -20.00
CA PHE A 292 3.36 -15.25 -20.68
C PHE A 292 3.16 -14.99 -22.18
N TRP A 293 2.23 -15.68 -22.81
CA TRP A 293 1.87 -15.41 -24.19
C TRP A 293 1.21 -14.03 -24.34
N PHE A 294 0.27 -13.66 -23.44
CA PHE A 294 -0.32 -12.33 -23.43
C PHE A 294 0.70 -11.24 -23.11
N GLN A 295 1.69 -11.50 -22.26
CA GLN A 295 2.78 -10.55 -21.99
C GLN A 295 3.66 -10.31 -23.23
N GLN A 296 3.95 -11.34 -24.01
CA GLN A 296 4.66 -11.18 -25.28
C GLN A 296 3.86 -10.35 -26.30
N LEU A 297 2.57 -10.61 -26.42
CA LEU A 297 1.69 -9.78 -27.27
C LEU A 297 1.63 -8.33 -26.76
N ALA A 298 1.54 -8.13 -25.47
CA ALA A 298 1.51 -6.80 -24.85
C ALA A 298 2.75 -5.98 -25.22
N LEU A 299 3.95 -6.57 -25.21
CA LEU A 299 5.19 -5.89 -25.61
C LEU A 299 5.12 -5.38 -27.04
N THR A 300 4.62 -6.18 -27.97
CA THR A 300 4.44 -5.77 -29.37
C THR A 300 3.46 -4.60 -29.46
N GLN A 301 2.32 -4.71 -28.76
CA GLN A 301 1.29 -3.66 -28.78
C GLN A 301 1.77 -2.35 -28.14
N ILE A 302 2.59 -2.41 -27.09
CA ILE A 302 3.20 -1.22 -26.46
C ILE A 302 4.10 -0.48 -27.46
N LEU A 303 4.87 -1.20 -28.27
CA LEU A 303 5.76 -0.59 -29.26
C LEU A 303 5.00 0.02 -30.45
N GLU A 304 3.92 -0.61 -30.87
CA GLU A 304 3.09 -0.17 -32.02
C GLU A 304 2.14 0.98 -31.66
N HIS A 305 1.75 1.12 -30.36
CA HIS A 305 0.75 2.09 -29.90
C HIS A 305 1.32 3.07 -28.86
N PRO A 306 2.10 4.10 -29.25
CA PRO A 306 2.69 5.07 -28.33
C PRO A 306 1.67 5.82 -27.45
N ASN A 307 0.46 6.04 -27.97
CA ASN A 307 -0.64 6.68 -27.24
C ASN A 307 -1.45 5.70 -26.36
N GLY A 308 -1.04 4.41 -26.32
CA GLY A 308 -1.77 3.32 -25.68
C GLY A 308 -2.95 2.82 -26.51
N LEU A 309 -3.47 1.67 -26.16
CA LEU A 309 -4.72 1.13 -26.71
C LEU A 309 -5.94 1.69 -25.99
N GLY A 310 -5.80 2.05 -24.72
CA GLY A 310 -6.89 2.42 -23.83
C GLY A 310 -7.36 1.28 -22.93
N PRO A 311 -8.17 1.59 -21.90
CA PRO A 311 -8.70 0.60 -20.96
C PRO A 311 -9.51 -0.49 -21.69
N PHE A 312 -9.29 -1.74 -21.26
CA PHE A 312 -9.98 -2.96 -21.73
C PHE A 312 -9.72 -3.36 -23.20
N GLU A 313 -9.13 -2.51 -24.04
CA GLU A 313 -8.95 -2.78 -25.46
C GLU A 313 -8.05 -3.99 -25.72
N PHE A 314 -6.96 -4.15 -24.97
CA PHE A 314 -6.10 -5.31 -25.11
C PHE A 314 -6.88 -6.62 -24.90
N SER A 315 -7.67 -6.71 -23.85
CA SER A 315 -8.48 -7.91 -23.60
C SER A 315 -9.61 -8.11 -24.60
N ARG A 316 -10.16 -7.03 -25.15
CA ARG A 316 -11.17 -7.08 -26.20
C ARG A 316 -10.59 -7.63 -27.53
N ILE A 317 -9.37 -7.24 -27.88
CA ILE A 317 -8.71 -7.64 -29.12
C ILE A 317 -8.19 -9.09 -29.02
N PHE A 318 -7.56 -9.44 -27.91
CA PHE A 318 -6.82 -10.70 -27.75
C PHE A 318 -7.54 -11.77 -26.91
N GLY A 319 -8.67 -11.45 -26.27
CA GLY A 319 -9.48 -12.39 -25.50
C GLY A 319 -8.92 -12.73 -24.12
N GLY A 320 -7.90 -12.01 -23.63
CA GLY A 320 -7.30 -12.21 -22.30
C GLY A 320 -6.47 -11.01 -21.85
N GLN A 321 -5.94 -11.10 -20.62
CA GLN A 321 -5.18 -10.02 -19.98
C GLN A 321 -3.74 -10.47 -19.73
N GLN A 322 -2.80 -9.51 -19.81
CA GLN A 322 -1.37 -9.73 -19.57
C GLN A 322 -1.01 -9.87 -18.09
N HIS A 323 -1.88 -9.41 -17.17
CA HIS A 323 -1.68 -9.45 -15.71
C HIS A 323 -0.30 -8.97 -15.24
N ASP A 324 0.07 -7.78 -15.69
CA ASP A 324 1.30 -7.08 -15.35
C ASP A 324 1.01 -5.58 -15.36
N VAL A 325 1.03 -4.94 -14.17
CA VAL A 325 0.63 -3.53 -14.02
C VAL A 325 1.56 -2.57 -14.79
N TYR A 326 2.80 -2.95 -15.01
CA TYR A 326 3.75 -2.10 -15.73
C TYR A 326 3.44 -2.11 -17.23
N MET A 327 3.16 -3.28 -17.79
CA MET A 327 2.67 -3.39 -19.18
C MET A 327 1.29 -2.74 -19.32
N GLN A 328 0.39 -2.95 -18.35
CA GLN A 328 -0.91 -2.28 -18.28
C GLN A 328 -0.76 -0.76 -18.30
N GLY A 329 0.21 -0.23 -17.56
CA GLY A 329 0.55 1.19 -17.56
C GLY A 329 0.84 1.74 -18.95
N PHE A 330 1.58 1.03 -19.77
CA PHE A 330 1.86 1.45 -21.16
C PHE A 330 0.69 1.18 -22.12
N LEU A 331 0.00 0.06 -21.96
CA LEU A 331 -1.15 -0.29 -22.81
C LEU A 331 -2.32 0.67 -22.63
N VAL A 332 -2.60 1.06 -21.38
CA VAL A 332 -3.75 1.89 -21.04
C VAL A 332 -3.43 3.38 -21.11
N TYR A 333 -2.26 3.79 -20.61
CA TYR A 333 -1.92 5.21 -20.45
C TYR A 333 -0.88 5.69 -21.49
N GLY A 334 -0.53 4.85 -22.46
CA GLY A 334 0.49 5.14 -23.47
C GLY A 334 1.90 5.28 -22.88
N TRP A 335 2.86 5.64 -23.73
CA TRP A 335 4.25 5.78 -23.30
C TRP A 335 4.43 6.88 -22.26
N LEU A 336 3.72 8.00 -22.40
CA LEU A 336 3.81 9.11 -21.47
C LEU A 336 3.32 8.70 -20.07
N GLY A 337 2.12 8.12 -19.99
CA GLY A 337 1.53 7.73 -18.72
C GLY A 337 2.21 6.52 -18.12
N GLY A 338 2.59 5.52 -18.92
CA GLY A 338 3.32 4.34 -18.45
C GLY A 338 4.70 4.70 -17.89
N ALA A 339 5.46 5.57 -18.58
CA ALA A 339 6.75 6.05 -18.08
C ALA A 339 6.60 6.87 -16.80
N ALA A 340 5.56 7.72 -16.69
CA ALA A 340 5.28 8.47 -15.48
C ALA A 340 4.93 7.55 -14.30
N TYR A 341 4.09 6.52 -14.51
CA TYR A 341 3.76 5.53 -13.49
C TYR A 341 5.00 4.75 -13.03
N MET A 342 5.80 4.24 -13.97
CA MET A 342 7.05 3.54 -13.65
C MET A 342 8.00 4.44 -12.85
N THR A 343 8.16 5.71 -13.28
CA THR A 343 8.99 6.70 -12.58
C THR A 343 8.46 6.96 -11.18
N LEU A 344 7.14 7.09 -11.00
CA LEU A 344 6.50 7.27 -9.70
C LEU A 344 6.82 6.12 -8.75
N VAL A 345 6.71 4.87 -9.23
CA VAL A 345 7.04 3.68 -8.44
C VAL A 345 8.52 3.68 -8.06
N LEU A 346 9.43 3.87 -9.02
CA LEU A 346 10.88 3.85 -8.80
C LEU A 346 11.33 4.96 -7.84
N VAL A 347 10.83 6.18 -8.02
CA VAL A 347 11.13 7.31 -7.12
C VAL A 347 10.64 6.99 -5.70
N THR A 348 9.44 6.42 -5.57
CA THR A 348 8.88 6.03 -4.26
C THR A 348 9.76 4.99 -3.55
N LEU A 349 10.27 3.99 -4.27
CA LEU A 349 11.20 3.01 -3.72
C LEU A 349 12.48 3.69 -3.22
N VAL A 350 13.07 4.59 -4.01
CA VAL A 350 14.33 5.26 -3.67
C VAL A 350 14.18 6.22 -2.48
N ILE A 351 13.15 7.06 -2.48
CA ILE A 351 12.95 8.02 -1.39
C ILE A 351 12.51 7.32 -0.10
N GLY A 352 11.70 6.27 -0.21
CA GLY A 352 11.20 5.50 0.93
C GLY A 352 12.32 4.81 1.70
N VAL A 353 13.21 4.07 1.02
CA VAL A 353 14.33 3.40 1.72
C VAL A 353 15.24 4.40 2.40
N ARG A 354 15.55 5.53 1.75
CA ARG A 354 16.39 6.59 2.36
C ARG A 354 15.75 7.17 3.61
N ALA A 355 14.45 7.43 3.58
CA ALA A 355 13.73 7.98 4.72
C ALA A 355 13.58 6.99 5.87
N VAL A 356 13.38 5.69 5.59
CA VAL A 356 13.31 4.63 6.62
C VAL A 356 14.60 4.56 7.43
N LEU A 357 15.76 4.80 6.83
CA LEU A 357 17.05 4.74 7.51
C LEU A 357 17.31 5.90 8.48
N ILE A 358 16.47 6.95 8.44
CA ILE A 358 16.59 8.11 9.32
C ILE A 358 15.70 7.90 10.56
N PRO A 359 16.24 7.95 11.79
CA PRO A 359 15.46 7.74 13.00
C PRO A 359 14.46 8.90 13.20
N THR A 360 13.16 8.55 13.33
CA THR A 360 12.07 9.47 13.60
C THR A 360 11.03 8.81 14.50
N ALA A 361 10.14 9.60 15.09
CA ALA A 361 9.06 9.06 15.93
C ALA A 361 8.07 8.18 15.14
N TRP A 362 7.98 8.35 13.82
CA TRP A 362 7.13 7.59 12.90
C TRP A 362 7.89 6.53 12.07
N GLN A 363 9.18 6.35 12.32
CA GLN A 363 10.06 5.45 11.55
C GLN A 363 9.46 4.05 11.35
N TYR A 364 8.89 3.45 12.39
CA TYR A 364 8.32 2.11 12.30
C TYR A 364 7.03 2.03 11.49
N TYR A 365 6.26 3.12 11.43
CA TYR A 365 5.10 3.21 10.53
C TYR A 365 5.56 3.31 9.07
N LEU A 366 6.56 4.16 8.80
CA LEU A 366 7.15 4.29 7.47
C LEU A 366 7.79 2.97 7.03
N LEU A 367 8.52 2.28 7.90
CA LEU A 367 9.13 0.98 7.62
C LEU A 367 8.08 -0.06 7.23
N ALA A 368 6.99 -0.18 7.99
CA ALA A 368 5.92 -1.13 7.70
C ALA A 368 5.21 -0.80 6.37
N ALA A 369 4.92 0.48 6.11
CA ALA A 369 4.30 0.93 4.87
C ALA A 369 5.23 0.71 3.66
N TYR A 370 6.52 1.03 3.80
CA TYR A 370 7.52 0.84 2.76
C TYR A 370 7.73 -0.63 2.43
N ALA A 371 7.84 -1.49 3.43
CA ALA A 371 8.00 -2.92 3.22
C ALA A 371 6.77 -3.54 2.52
N ALA A 372 5.55 -3.14 2.90
CA ALA A 372 4.33 -3.53 2.19
C ALA A 372 4.34 -3.02 0.74
N PHE A 373 4.71 -1.77 0.53
CA PHE A 373 4.81 -1.17 -0.81
C PHE A 373 5.81 -1.91 -1.72
N VAL A 374 6.98 -2.30 -1.20
CA VAL A 374 7.97 -3.09 -1.97
C VAL A 374 7.39 -4.43 -2.42
N GLY A 375 6.68 -5.13 -1.54
CA GLY A 375 6.03 -6.39 -1.90
C GLY A 375 4.91 -6.21 -2.94
N GLU A 376 4.13 -5.13 -2.82
CA GLU A 376 3.06 -4.81 -3.77
C GLU A 376 3.60 -4.41 -5.15
N VAL A 377 4.70 -3.67 -5.18
CA VAL A 377 5.45 -3.38 -6.43
C VAL A 377 5.93 -4.67 -7.10
N ALA A 378 6.43 -5.64 -6.34
CA ALA A 378 6.84 -6.92 -6.87
C ALA A 378 5.63 -7.76 -7.35
N GLU A 379 4.51 -7.73 -6.64
CA GLU A 379 3.27 -8.41 -7.06
C GLU A 379 2.73 -7.84 -8.38
N GLY A 380 2.96 -6.55 -8.65
CA GLY A 380 2.58 -5.87 -9.88
C GLY A 380 3.09 -6.51 -11.18
N PHE A 381 4.17 -7.32 -11.14
CA PHE A 381 4.63 -8.10 -12.30
C PHE A 381 3.72 -9.29 -12.67
N VAL A 382 2.76 -9.63 -11.81
CA VAL A 382 1.88 -10.79 -12.00
C VAL A 382 0.40 -10.49 -11.80
N VAL A 383 0.07 -9.25 -11.37
CA VAL A 383 -1.30 -8.77 -11.15
C VAL A 383 -1.38 -7.27 -11.48
N ASP A 384 -2.53 -6.81 -11.96
CA ASP A 384 -2.80 -5.40 -12.23
C ASP A 384 -3.17 -4.70 -10.91
N THR A 385 -2.23 -3.97 -10.31
CA THR A 385 -2.38 -3.31 -8.99
C THR A 385 -2.78 -1.84 -9.09
N ASP A 386 -2.86 -1.28 -10.29
CA ASP A 386 -3.10 0.15 -10.56
C ASP A 386 -4.46 0.67 -10.08
N HIS A 387 -5.41 -0.21 -9.79
CA HIS A 387 -6.71 0.13 -9.22
C HIS A 387 -6.92 -0.37 -7.78
N TRP A 388 -5.85 -0.70 -7.08
CA TRP A 388 -5.94 -1.09 -5.68
C TRP A 388 -5.88 0.11 -4.73
N ARG A 389 -6.92 0.29 -3.92
CA ARG A 389 -7.02 1.39 -2.95
C ARG A 389 -5.86 1.41 -1.96
N HIS A 390 -5.40 0.24 -1.52
CA HIS A 390 -4.31 0.14 -0.55
C HIS A 390 -2.94 0.47 -1.17
N PHE A 391 -2.74 0.28 -2.49
CA PHE A 391 -1.55 0.76 -3.19
C PHE A 391 -1.38 2.28 -3.02
N PHE A 392 -2.44 3.04 -3.30
CA PHE A 392 -2.40 4.51 -3.19
C PHE A 392 -2.33 4.99 -1.74
N LEU A 393 -2.87 4.22 -0.76
CA LEU A 393 -2.63 4.48 0.65
C LEU A 393 -1.15 4.32 1.00
N LEU A 394 -0.52 3.21 0.60
CA LEU A 394 0.91 2.95 0.87
C LEU A 394 1.79 3.97 0.16
N LEU A 395 1.52 4.27 -1.11
CA LEU A 395 2.17 5.33 -1.86
C LEU A 395 2.13 6.66 -1.10
N GLY A 396 0.93 7.09 -0.70
CA GLY A 396 0.73 8.33 0.05
C GLY A 396 1.42 8.34 1.40
N LEU A 397 1.40 7.22 2.15
CA LEU A 397 2.13 7.09 3.42
C LEU A 397 3.65 7.21 3.23
N VAL A 398 4.21 6.53 2.23
CA VAL A 398 5.66 6.58 1.98
C VAL A 398 6.07 8.01 1.62
N TRP A 399 5.36 8.68 0.72
CA TRP A 399 5.66 10.07 0.36
C TRP A 399 5.45 11.04 1.52
N GLY A 400 4.32 10.97 2.20
CA GLY A 400 4.00 11.87 3.32
C GLY A 400 5.02 11.75 4.45
N LEU A 401 5.30 10.52 4.90
CA LEU A 401 6.25 10.29 5.99
C LEU A 401 7.71 10.57 5.56
N THR A 402 8.05 10.41 4.29
CA THR A 402 9.35 10.85 3.75
C THR A 402 9.49 12.37 3.85
N VAL A 403 8.47 13.13 3.45
CA VAL A 403 8.45 14.60 3.59
C VAL A 403 8.53 15.02 5.06
N ALA A 404 7.77 14.36 5.94
CA ALA A 404 7.86 14.58 7.38
C ALA A 404 9.30 14.35 7.91
N THR A 405 9.98 13.30 7.43
CA THR A 405 11.36 12.98 7.81
C THR A 405 12.33 14.05 7.33
N ILE A 406 12.23 14.49 6.08
CA ILE A 406 13.06 15.60 5.53
C ILE A 406 12.85 16.88 6.33
N ASN A 407 11.59 17.19 6.70
CA ASN A 407 11.26 18.37 7.49
C ASN A 407 11.82 18.28 8.92
N ALA A 408 11.77 17.09 9.55
CA ALA A 408 12.35 16.87 10.86
C ALA A 408 13.89 17.09 10.86
N CYS A 409 14.59 16.57 9.86
CA CYS A 409 16.05 16.73 9.73
C CYS A 409 16.50 18.21 9.61
N ARG A 410 15.62 19.09 9.17
CA ARG A 410 15.92 20.54 9.06
C ARG A 410 15.73 21.31 10.36
N ARG A 411 15.12 20.72 11.40
CA ARG A 411 14.90 21.36 12.69
C ARG A 411 16.18 21.32 13.51
N PRO A 412 16.64 22.46 14.10
CA PRO A 412 17.86 22.50 14.90
C PRO A 412 17.87 21.50 16.06
N ASP A 413 16.75 21.38 16.78
CA ASP A 413 16.61 20.49 17.94
C ASP A 413 16.82 19.01 17.57
N TYR A 414 16.38 18.61 16.37
CA TYR A 414 16.58 17.26 15.86
C TYR A 414 18.05 17.00 15.53
N ARG A 415 18.75 17.96 14.93
CA ARG A 415 20.17 17.85 14.59
C ARG A 415 21.03 17.69 15.85
N ILE A 416 20.80 18.53 16.85
CA ILE A 416 21.53 18.45 18.13
C ILE A 416 21.29 17.08 18.80
N GLY A 417 20.06 16.59 18.81
CA GLY A 417 19.71 15.30 19.37
C GLY A 417 20.35 14.12 18.61
N ALA A 418 20.40 14.19 17.28
CA ALA A 418 20.99 13.15 16.44
C ALA A 418 22.52 13.08 16.61
N GLU A 419 23.19 14.23 16.63
CA GLU A 419 24.63 14.34 16.86
C GLU A 419 25.04 13.82 18.24
N ALA A 420 24.22 14.11 19.27
CA ALA A 420 24.44 13.65 20.64
C ALA A 420 24.42 12.11 20.78
N ILE A 421 23.72 11.42 19.86
CA ILE A 421 23.65 9.95 19.82
C ILE A 421 24.51 9.33 18.68
N GLY A 422 25.41 10.12 18.07
CA GLY A 422 26.37 9.67 17.06
C GLY A 422 25.79 9.37 15.68
N ILE A 423 24.61 9.92 15.36
CA ILE A 423 23.99 9.80 14.03
C ILE A 423 24.44 10.95 13.15
N SER A 424 25.23 10.67 12.11
CA SER A 424 25.56 11.61 11.06
C SER A 424 24.34 11.81 10.15
N LEU A 425 23.69 12.97 10.24
CA LEU A 425 22.63 13.31 9.31
C LEU A 425 23.22 13.73 7.95
N PRO A 426 22.62 13.34 6.83
CA PRO A 426 23.06 13.83 5.53
C PRO A 426 22.95 15.36 5.52
N VAL A 427 24.03 16.01 5.07
CA VAL A 427 24.04 17.46 4.80
C VAL A 427 22.90 17.72 3.80
N ALA A 428 22.03 18.69 4.12
CA ALA A 428 20.80 18.98 3.38
C ALA A 428 21.00 18.93 1.86
N VAL A 429 20.28 18.05 1.19
CA VAL A 429 20.05 18.07 -0.25
C VAL A 429 18.81 18.93 -0.52
#